data_029df17497f20f0ad42d52f32edf87f8
#
_entry.id   029df17497f20f0ad42d52f32edf87f8
#
_cell.length_a   1.000
_cell.length_b   1.000
_cell.length_c   1.000
_cell.angle_alpha   90.00
_cell.angle_beta   90.00
_cell.angle_gamma   90.00
#
_symmetry.space_group_name_H-M   'P 1'
#
loop_
_entity.id
_entity.type
_entity.pdbx_description
1 polymer ?
#
loop_
_entity_poly.entity_id
_entity_poly.type
_entity_poly.pdbx_seq_one_letter_code
_entity_poly.pdbx_strand_id
1 'polypeptide(L)'
;MEAGVVKVISPIDNSPADRVGVKSGDYIVKINDQQVQGKSLNEAVDLMRGPVGSDIEITIRRIGLKKSLVFNITREIIKVSSVKTELFNGNIGYLRLTSFNENSGKQIKSEIKKFKKNEKIIGYILDLRNNPGGLLSQAIKISDYFLDNGEIVSTRGRKESENRKWFAKNGDLISGETLIVLINNGSASASEIVA
;
A
#
# COMPACT_ATOMS: atom_id res chain seq x y z
N MET A 1 -19.66 6.10 5.64
CA MET A 1 -21.03 5.55 5.70
C MET A 1 -21.92 6.39 4.82
N GLU A 2 -22.89 5.78 4.15
CA GLU A 2 -23.85 6.47 3.30
C GLU A 2 -25.24 5.91 3.62
N ALA A 3 -26.23 6.78 3.88
CA ALA A 3 -27.59 6.39 4.30
C ALA A 3 -27.64 5.42 5.52
N GLY A 4 -26.73 5.55 6.46
CA GLY A 4 -26.68 4.71 7.67
C GLY A 4 -26.17 3.28 7.48
N VAL A 5 -25.59 2.95 6.31
CA VAL A 5 -24.97 1.67 6.00
C VAL A 5 -23.51 1.85 5.56
N VAL A 6 -22.72 0.79 5.60
CA VAL A 6 -21.32 0.81 5.17
C VAL A 6 -21.25 0.62 3.66
N LYS A 7 -20.72 1.63 2.95
CA LYS A 7 -20.44 1.54 1.52
C LYS A 7 -19.02 1.07 1.29
N VAL A 8 -18.83 0.07 0.45
CA VAL A 8 -17.52 -0.38 -0.01
C VAL A 8 -16.98 0.63 -1.02
N ILE A 9 -15.87 1.28 -0.68
CA ILE A 9 -15.18 2.18 -1.61
C ILE A 9 -14.42 1.36 -2.65
N SER A 10 -13.59 0.42 -2.19
CA SER A 10 -12.91 -0.56 -3.04
C SER A 10 -12.51 -1.76 -2.19
N PRO A 11 -12.73 -2.99 -2.64
CA PRO A 11 -12.07 -4.15 -2.01
C PRO A 11 -10.56 -4.05 -2.24
N ILE A 12 -9.79 -4.66 -1.34
CA ILE A 12 -8.33 -4.78 -1.52
C ILE A 12 -8.09 -5.93 -2.51
N ASP A 13 -7.31 -5.67 -3.55
CA ASP A 13 -6.97 -6.65 -4.59
C ASP A 13 -6.49 -7.98 -3.98
N ASN A 14 -7.02 -9.09 -4.46
CA ASN A 14 -6.74 -10.44 -3.98
C ASN A 14 -7.09 -10.73 -2.51
N SER A 15 -7.81 -9.83 -1.84
CA SER A 15 -8.35 -10.11 -0.50
C SER A 15 -9.47 -11.16 -0.55
N PRO A 16 -9.83 -11.81 0.58
CA PRO A 16 -10.97 -12.72 0.63
C PRO A 16 -12.28 -12.09 0.12
N ALA A 17 -12.53 -10.81 0.44
CA ALA A 17 -13.69 -10.08 -0.03
C ALA A 17 -13.69 -9.87 -1.56
N ASP A 18 -12.54 -9.56 -2.14
CA ASP A 18 -12.37 -9.43 -3.59
C ASP A 18 -12.59 -10.77 -4.30
N ARG A 19 -11.99 -11.85 -3.79
CA ARG A 19 -12.12 -13.21 -4.38
C ARG A 19 -13.55 -13.73 -4.43
N VAL A 20 -14.38 -13.38 -3.43
CA VAL A 20 -15.81 -13.78 -3.44
C VAL A 20 -16.67 -12.83 -4.29
N GLY A 21 -16.11 -11.74 -4.83
CA GLY A 21 -16.79 -10.86 -5.76
C GLY A 21 -17.50 -9.65 -5.13
N VAL A 22 -17.08 -9.20 -3.95
CA VAL A 22 -17.43 -7.87 -3.42
C VAL A 22 -16.87 -6.80 -4.34
N LYS A 23 -17.62 -5.75 -4.62
CA LYS A 23 -17.25 -4.69 -5.56
C LYS A 23 -17.34 -3.30 -4.95
N SER A 24 -16.63 -2.37 -5.55
CA SER A 24 -16.80 -0.95 -5.27
C SER A 24 -18.26 -0.54 -5.48
N GLY A 25 -18.80 0.27 -4.57
CA GLY A 25 -20.18 0.73 -4.58
C GLY A 25 -21.19 -0.22 -3.90
N ASP A 26 -20.77 -1.40 -3.44
CA ASP A 26 -21.62 -2.30 -2.66
C ASP A 26 -21.96 -1.69 -1.29
N TYR A 27 -23.19 -1.96 -0.81
CA TYR A 27 -23.63 -1.55 0.52
C TYR A 27 -23.76 -2.77 1.42
N ILE A 28 -22.95 -2.85 2.47
CA ILE A 28 -23.03 -3.90 3.48
C ILE A 28 -24.23 -3.59 4.38
N VAL A 29 -25.26 -4.42 4.33
CA VAL A 29 -26.50 -4.25 5.07
C VAL A 29 -26.60 -5.18 6.29
N LYS A 30 -25.90 -6.33 6.25
CA LYS A 30 -25.91 -7.30 7.35
C LYS A 30 -24.54 -7.96 7.47
N ILE A 31 -24.11 -8.21 8.69
CA ILE A 31 -22.88 -8.93 9.03
C ILE A 31 -23.27 -10.05 9.97
N ASN A 32 -23.08 -11.32 9.57
CA ASN A 32 -23.67 -12.48 10.22
C ASN A 32 -25.17 -12.22 10.41
N ASP A 33 -25.68 -12.38 11.64
CA ASP A 33 -27.09 -12.13 11.97
C ASP A 33 -27.42 -10.70 12.36
N GLN A 34 -26.45 -9.77 12.30
CA GLN A 34 -26.63 -8.39 12.75
C GLN A 34 -26.82 -7.41 11.60
N GLN A 35 -27.87 -6.60 11.69
CA GLN A 35 -28.09 -5.46 10.77
C GLN A 35 -27.01 -4.40 11.00
N VAL A 36 -26.50 -3.83 9.91
CA VAL A 36 -25.51 -2.74 9.94
C VAL A 36 -26.17 -1.38 10.07
N GLN A 37 -27.42 -1.26 9.65
CA GLN A 37 -28.15 0.00 9.69
C GLN A 37 -28.25 0.54 11.13
N GLY A 38 -27.89 1.82 11.31
CA GLY A 38 -27.89 2.49 12.62
C GLY A 38 -26.65 2.26 13.47
N LYS A 39 -25.70 1.43 13.04
CA LYS A 39 -24.41 1.27 13.69
C LYS A 39 -23.42 2.33 13.18
N SER A 40 -22.45 2.69 14.00
CA SER A 40 -21.29 3.48 13.59
C SER A 40 -20.36 2.67 12.69
N LEU A 41 -19.47 3.35 11.97
CA LEU A 41 -18.46 2.68 11.15
C LEU A 41 -17.56 1.76 12.00
N ASN A 42 -17.17 2.21 13.20
CA ASN A 42 -16.32 1.41 14.10
C ASN A 42 -17.02 0.13 14.55
N GLU A 43 -18.28 0.21 14.97
CA GLU A 43 -19.05 -0.99 15.33
C GLU A 43 -19.18 -1.98 14.16
N ALA A 44 -19.41 -1.48 12.94
CA ALA A 44 -19.45 -2.35 11.76
C ALA A 44 -18.08 -2.98 11.49
N VAL A 45 -16.98 -2.23 11.64
CA VAL A 45 -15.60 -2.73 11.48
C VAL A 45 -15.31 -3.80 12.54
N ASP A 46 -15.71 -3.61 13.79
CA ASP A 46 -15.49 -4.57 14.86
C ASP A 46 -16.25 -5.88 14.61
N LEU A 47 -17.46 -5.82 14.04
CA LEU A 47 -18.20 -7.00 13.60
C LEU A 47 -17.51 -7.74 12.43
N MET A 48 -16.87 -6.99 11.53
CA MET A 48 -16.14 -7.58 10.40
C MET A 48 -14.82 -8.22 10.83
N ARG A 49 -14.17 -7.71 11.87
CA ARG A 49 -12.93 -8.27 12.41
C ARG A 49 -13.18 -9.58 13.14
N GLY A 50 -12.13 -10.38 13.28
CA GLY A 50 -12.15 -11.64 14.00
C GLY A 50 -10.88 -12.45 13.82
N PRO A 51 -10.78 -13.62 14.46
CA PRO A 51 -9.61 -14.49 14.33
C PRO A 51 -9.36 -14.92 12.88
N VAL A 52 -8.08 -15.01 12.50
CA VAL A 52 -7.68 -15.55 11.19
C VAL A 52 -8.19 -16.98 11.05
N GLY A 53 -8.73 -17.31 9.88
CA GLY A 53 -9.33 -18.62 9.58
C GLY A 53 -10.79 -18.76 10.04
N SER A 54 -11.37 -17.79 10.76
CA SER A 54 -12.81 -17.80 11.06
C SER A 54 -13.63 -17.25 9.90
N ASP A 55 -14.87 -17.75 9.77
CA ASP A 55 -15.78 -17.32 8.71
C ASP A 55 -16.63 -16.13 9.16
N ILE A 56 -17.05 -15.35 8.18
CA ILE A 56 -18.00 -14.26 8.32
C ILE A 56 -18.95 -14.27 7.12
N GLU A 57 -20.24 -14.11 7.39
CA GLU A 57 -21.23 -13.89 6.34
C GLU A 57 -21.51 -12.40 6.20
N ILE A 58 -21.44 -11.86 5.01
CA ILE A 58 -21.87 -10.50 4.72
C ILE A 58 -23.01 -10.51 3.71
N THR A 59 -24.07 -9.76 4.00
CA THR A 59 -25.14 -9.49 3.04
C THR A 59 -24.96 -8.09 2.49
N ILE A 60 -24.95 -7.97 1.19
CA ILE A 60 -24.81 -6.69 0.51
C ILE A 60 -25.98 -6.35 -0.39
N ARG A 61 -26.24 -5.05 -0.59
CA ARG A 61 -27.06 -4.52 -1.67
C ARG A 61 -26.16 -3.90 -2.74
N ARG A 62 -26.37 -4.31 -4.00
CA ARG A 62 -25.65 -3.77 -5.16
C ARG A 62 -26.63 -3.02 -6.04
N ILE A 63 -26.27 -1.81 -6.45
CA ILE A 63 -27.09 -1.01 -7.38
C ILE A 63 -27.29 -1.82 -8.67
N GLY A 64 -28.53 -1.81 -9.17
CA GLY A 64 -28.92 -2.57 -10.37
C GLY A 64 -29.38 -4.00 -10.11
N LEU A 65 -29.26 -4.53 -8.89
CA LEU A 65 -29.78 -5.84 -8.53
C LEU A 65 -31.01 -5.73 -7.62
N LYS A 66 -32.04 -6.53 -7.92
CA LYS A 66 -33.30 -6.57 -7.11
C LYS A 66 -33.12 -7.32 -5.81
N LYS A 67 -32.22 -8.32 -5.77
CA LYS A 67 -31.95 -9.18 -4.59
C LYS A 67 -30.63 -8.82 -3.96
N SER A 68 -30.56 -8.94 -2.63
CA SER A 68 -29.30 -8.87 -1.90
C SER A 68 -28.42 -10.07 -2.25
N LEU A 69 -27.09 -9.87 -2.20
CA LEU A 69 -26.11 -10.92 -2.35
C LEU A 69 -25.57 -11.30 -0.99
N VAL A 70 -25.32 -12.58 -0.77
CA VAL A 70 -24.73 -13.12 0.46
C VAL A 70 -23.37 -13.69 0.11
N PHE A 71 -22.33 -13.31 0.85
CA PHE A 71 -20.98 -13.79 0.69
C PHE A 71 -20.47 -14.39 1.99
N ASN A 72 -19.94 -15.60 1.92
CA ASN A 72 -19.19 -16.23 3.00
C ASN A 72 -17.71 -15.99 2.78
N ILE A 73 -17.05 -15.40 3.76
CA ILE A 73 -15.65 -14.95 3.67
C ILE A 73 -14.88 -15.55 4.83
N THR A 74 -13.83 -16.30 4.54
CA THR A 74 -12.87 -16.73 5.57
C THR A 74 -11.87 -15.62 5.82
N ARG A 75 -11.72 -15.22 7.09
CA ARG A 75 -10.81 -14.14 7.47
C ARG A 75 -9.35 -14.57 7.31
N GLU A 76 -8.59 -13.72 6.67
CA GLU A 76 -7.16 -13.91 6.43
C GLU A 76 -6.36 -12.67 6.84
N ILE A 77 -5.06 -12.83 7.00
CA ILE A 77 -4.14 -11.69 7.12
C ILE A 77 -4.09 -10.97 5.78
N ILE A 78 -4.68 -9.78 5.69
CA ILE A 78 -4.67 -8.99 4.47
C ILE A 78 -3.28 -8.37 4.30
N LYS A 79 -2.49 -8.94 3.39
CA LYS A 79 -1.20 -8.37 2.99
C LYS A 79 -1.45 -7.30 1.93
N VAL A 80 -1.60 -6.07 2.36
CA VAL A 80 -1.66 -4.93 1.43
C VAL A 80 -0.26 -4.74 0.85
N SER A 81 -0.07 -5.08 -0.44
CA SER A 81 1.14 -4.72 -1.14
C SER A 81 1.11 -3.23 -1.43
N SER A 82 2.05 -2.47 -0.84
CA SER A 82 2.25 -1.07 -1.18
C SER A 82 3.06 -0.88 -2.46
N VAL A 83 3.60 -1.96 -3.03
CA VAL A 83 4.44 -1.94 -4.23
C VAL A 83 3.73 -2.66 -5.37
N LYS A 84 3.56 -1.98 -6.51
CA LYS A 84 3.15 -2.56 -7.80
C LYS A 84 4.31 -2.44 -8.76
N THR A 85 4.51 -3.44 -9.60
CA THR A 85 5.66 -3.49 -10.53
C THR A 85 5.23 -3.88 -11.92
N GLU A 86 5.95 -3.35 -12.89
CA GLU A 86 5.78 -3.66 -14.30
C GLU A 86 7.14 -3.59 -15.01
N LEU A 87 7.31 -4.33 -16.08
CA LEU A 87 8.49 -4.26 -16.94
C LEU A 87 8.09 -3.58 -18.26
N PHE A 88 8.47 -2.32 -18.45
CA PHE A 88 8.20 -1.60 -19.69
C PHE A 88 9.25 -1.93 -20.76
N ASN A 89 8.78 -2.19 -21.97
CA ASN A 89 9.60 -2.51 -23.15
C ASN A 89 10.63 -3.63 -22.92
N GLY A 90 10.43 -4.45 -21.88
CA GLY A 90 11.31 -5.56 -21.52
C GLY A 90 12.64 -5.14 -20.86
N ASN A 91 12.89 -3.85 -20.64
CA ASN A 91 14.18 -3.34 -20.15
C ASN A 91 14.09 -2.18 -19.12
N ILE A 92 12.93 -1.68 -18.80
CA ILE A 92 12.75 -0.62 -17.78
C ILE A 92 11.92 -1.17 -16.62
N GLY A 93 12.51 -1.22 -15.43
CA GLY A 93 11.84 -1.66 -14.21
C GLY A 93 10.96 -0.56 -13.63
N TYR A 94 9.63 -0.70 -13.70
CA TYR A 94 8.69 0.22 -13.07
C TYR A 94 8.30 -0.27 -11.70
N LEU A 95 8.41 0.61 -10.70
CA LEU A 95 8.14 0.39 -9.29
C LEU A 95 7.20 1.49 -8.81
N ARG A 96 5.92 1.17 -8.57
CA ARG A 96 4.97 2.10 -7.96
C ARG A 96 4.85 1.80 -6.48
N LEU A 97 5.17 2.79 -5.65
CA LEU A 97 4.98 2.73 -4.20
C LEU A 97 3.81 3.63 -3.80
N THR A 98 2.77 3.05 -3.20
CA THR A 98 1.53 3.76 -2.83
C THR A 98 1.52 4.29 -1.40
N SER A 99 2.35 3.72 -0.52
CA SER A 99 2.53 4.19 0.87
C SER A 99 3.79 3.59 1.49
N PHE A 100 4.34 4.25 2.50
CA PHE A 100 5.52 3.76 3.24
C PHE A 100 5.10 3.03 4.52
N ASN A 101 4.83 1.72 4.40
CA ASN A 101 4.53 0.82 5.52
C ASN A 101 5.75 -0.04 5.89
N GLU A 102 5.67 -0.79 6.99
CA GLU A 102 6.78 -1.60 7.53
C GLU A 102 7.45 -2.55 6.51
N ASN A 103 6.72 -2.97 5.47
CA ASN A 103 7.19 -3.91 4.45
C ASN A 103 7.65 -3.24 3.16
N SER A 104 7.43 -1.94 2.97
CA SER A 104 7.67 -1.23 1.70
C SER A 104 9.11 -1.39 1.20
N GLY A 105 10.10 -1.13 2.05
CA GLY A 105 11.51 -1.30 1.67
C GLY A 105 11.86 -2.74 1.32
N LYS A 106 11.32 -3.72 2.05
CA LYS A 106 11.55 -5.14 1.76
C LYS A 106 10.96 -5.54 0.41
N GLN A 107 9.76 -5.03 0.10
CA GLN A 107 9.10 -5.27 -1.18
C GLN A 107 9.88 -4.63 -2.34
N ILE A 108 10.23 -3.33 -2.25
CA ILE A 108 11.05 -2.65 -3.27
C ILE A 108 12.36 -3.41 -3.52
N LYS A 109 13.10 -3.76 -2.47
CA LYS A 109 14.34 -4.54 -2.60
C LYS A 109 14.13 -5.88 -3.32
N SER A 110 13.06 -6.58 -3.00
CA SER A 110 12.72 -7.85 -3.64
C SER A 110 12.44 -7.67 -5.13
N GLU A 111 11.68 -6.63 -5.50
CA GLU A 111 11.33 -6.38 -6.90
C GLU A 111 12.53 -5.92 -7.73
N ILE A 112 13.39 -5.03 -7.19
CA ILE A 112 14.66 -4.66 -7.85
C ILE A 112 15.51 -5.91 -8.11
N LYS A 113 15.62 -6.81 -7.11
CA LYS A 113 16.37 -8.07 -7.30
C LYS A 113 15.76 -8.98 -8.36
N LYS A 114 14.43 -8.97 -8.54
CA LYS A 114 13.78 -9.72 -9.64
C LYS A 114 14.11 -9.11 -10.99
N PHE A 115 14.01 -7.78 -11.11
CA PHE A 115 14.38 -7.06 -12.35
C PHE A 115 15.84 -7.30 -12.71
N LYS A 116 16.77 -7.27 -11.76
CA LYS A 116 18.22 -7.50 -12.01
C LYS A 116 18.55 -8.90 -12.53
N LYS A 117 17.63 -9.87 -12.44
CA LYS A 117 17.78 -11.15 -13.12
C LYS A 117 17.60 -11.05 -14.64
N ASN A 118 17.05 -9.95 -15.11
CA ASN A 118 16.96 -9.63 -16.53
C ASN A 118 18.16 -8.76 -16.90
N GLU A 119 19.13 -9.32 -17.59
CA GLU A 119 20.38 -8.64 -18.02
C GLU A 119 20.15 -7.46 -18.98
N LYS A 120 18.90 -7.26 -19.43
CA LYS A 120 18.56 -6.18 -20.36
C LYS A 120 18.06 -4.90 -19.65
N ILE A 121 18.01 -4.88 -18.31
CA ILE A 121 17.57 -3.67 -17.58
C ILE A 121 18.55 -2.54 -17.84
N ILE A 122 18.03 -1.39 -18.24
CA ILE A 122 18.78 -0.15 -18.52
C ILE A 122 18.39 1.00 -17.60
N GLY A 123 17.39 0.83 -16.75
CA GLY A 123 16.96 1.84 -15.81
C GLY A 123 15.68 1.48 -15.08
N TYR A 124 15.30 2.37 -14.15
CA TYR A 124 14.17 2.19 -13.25
C TYR A 124 13.31 3.46 -13.21
N ILE A 125 12.01 3.26 -13.00
CA ILE A 125 11.06 4.32 -12.69
C ILE A 125 10.49 4.02 -11.31
N LEU A 126 10.67 4.94 -10.35
CA LEU A 126 10.03 4.91 -9.04
C LEU A 126 8.86 5.88 -9.05
N ASP A 127 7.64 5.37 -9.06
CA ASP A 127 6.42 6.17 -9.07
C ASP A 127 5.87 6.35 -7.65
N LEU A 128 5.98 7.58 -7.16
CA LEU A 128 5.49 8.05 -5.87
C LEU A 128 4.26 8.98 -6.01
N ARG A 129 3.65 9.06 -7.17
CA ARG A 129 2.46 9.91 -7.39
C ARG A 129 1.29 9.43 -6.55
N ASN A 130 0.61 10.40 -5.89
CA ASN A 130 -0.48 10.16 -4.93
C ASN A 130 -0.07 9.29 -3.73
N ASN A 131 1.20 9.27 -3.37
CA ASN A 131 1.70 8.60 -2.18
C ASN A 131 1.83 9.63 -1.05
N PRO A 132 0.97 9.62 -0.02
CA PRO A 132 0.98 10.61 1.05
C PRO A 132 2.15 10.42 2.04
N GLY A 133 3.04 9.46 1.78
CA GLY A 133 4.16 9.15 2.66
C GLY A 133 3.91 7.96 3.58
N GLY A 134 4.37 8.06 4.81
CA GLY A 134 4.29 7.05 5.85
C GLY A 134 5.54 6.99 6.72
N LEU A 135 6.05 5.80 7.02
CA LEU A 135 7.14 5.60 7.97
C LEU A 135 8.47 6.19 7.48
N LEU A 136 9.04 7.13 8.26
CA LEU A 136 10.36 7.72 8.01
C LEU A 136 11.46 6.66 7.84
N SER A 137 11.44 5.61 8.66
CA SER A 137 12.40 4.50 8.58
C SER A 137 12.38 3.79 7.22
N GLN A 138 11.23 3.77 6.55
CA GLN A 138 11.11 3.17 5.23
C GLN A 138 11.55 4.14 4.13
N ALA A 139 11.32 5.45 4.29
CA ALA A 139 11.88 6.44 3.38
C ALA A 139 13.41 6.36 3.38
N ILE A 140 14.05 6.42 4.56
CA ILE A 140 15.49 6.28 4.70
C ILE A 140 16.00 4.99 4.04
N LYS A 141 15.33 3.88 4.32
CA LYS A 141 15.71 2.58 3.78
C LYS A 141 15.58 2.47 2.26
N ILE A 142 14.54 3.09 1.68
CA ILE A 142 14.32 3.08 0.24
C ILE A 142 15.28 4.04 -0.47
N SER A 143 15.52 5.24 0.09
CA SER A 143 16.56 6.15 -0.43
C SER A 143 17.95 5.49 -0.45
N ASP A 144 18.30 4.76 0.62
CA ASP A 144 19.55 4.00 0.74
C ASP A 144 19.74 2.95 -0.38
N TYR A 145 18.66 2.47 -0.98
CA TYR A 145 18.73 1.51 -2.09
C TYR A 145 19.18 2.13 -3.41
N PHE A 146 19.06 3.44 -3.55
CA PHE A 146 19.37 4.18 -4.79
C PHE A 146 20.55 5.12 -4.63
N LEU A 147 21.16 5.19 -3.44
CA LEU A 147 22.29 6.07 -3.15
C LEU A 147 23.50 5.23 -2.74
N ASP A 148 24.67 5.63 -3.16
CA ASP A 148 25.93 5.02 -2.77
C ASP A 148 26.55 5.69 -1.53
N ASN A 149 26.29 6.99 -1.32
CA ASN A 149 26.76 7.77 -0.20
C ASN A 149 25.92 9.06 -0.04
N GLY A 150 26.21 9.83 1.00
CA GLY A 150 25.58 11.12 1.25
C GLY A 150 24.53 11.11 2.35
N GLU A 151 24.11 12.32 2.77
CA GLU A 151 23.05 12.50 3.74
C GLU A 151 21.68 12.30 3.06
N ILE A 152 20.86 11.39 3.60
CA ILE A 152 19.50 11.14 3.11
C ILE A 152 18.55 12.17 3.68
N VAL A 153 18.56 12.32 5.00
CA VAL A 153 17.68 13.24 5.73
C VAL A 153 18.27 13.60 7.08
N SER A 154 17.98 14.81 7.54
CA SER A 154 18.28 15.21 8.91
C SER A 154 17.06 15.83 9.60
N THR A 155 17.00 15.68 10.92
CA THR A 155 16.05 16.40 11.77
C THR A 155 16.80 17.38 12.65
N ARG A 156 16.23 18.56 12.87
CA ARG A 156 16.74 19.56 13.78
C ARG A 156 15.68 19.87 14.83
N GLY A 157 15.99 19.59 16.08
CA GLY A 157 15.15 19.90 17.21
C GLY A 157 15.50 21.25 17.83
N ARG A 158 14.73 21.66 18.84
CA ARG A 158 15.02 22.86 19.62
C ARG A 158 16.34 22.74 20.42
N LYS A 159 16.66 21.51 20.83
CA LYS A 159 17.93 21.18 21.51
C LYS A 159 18.81 20.41 20.55
N GLU A 160 20.12 20.67 20.56
CA GLU A 160 21.09 19.95 19.70
C GLU A 160 21.08 18.45 19.90
N SER A 161 20.79 17.96 21.12
CA SER A 161 20.65 16.54 21.43
C SER A 161 19.49 15.83 20.69
N GLU A 162 18.56 16.61 20.11
CA GLU A 162 17.44 16.09 19.32
C GLU A 162 17.78 15.99 17.83
N ASN A 163 18.94 16.54 17.41
CA ASN A 163 19.37 16.50 16.03
C ASN A 163 19.76 15.07 15.64
N ARG A 164 19.25 14.62 14.52
CA ARG A 164 19.57 13.32 13.95
C ARG A 164 19.87 13.45 12.48
N LYS A 165 20.82 12.64 12.01
CA LYS A 165 21.20 12.56 10.59
C LYS A 165 21.22 11.10 10.16
N TRP A 166 20.75 10.84 8.98
CA TRP A 166 20.82 9.52 8.35
C TRP A 166 21.56 9.63 7.03
N PHE A 167 22.50 8.73 6.84
CA PHE A 167 23.36 8.67 5.67
C PHE A 167 23.14 7.37 4.90
N ALA A 168 23.34 7.43 3.59
CA ALA A 168 23.37 6.25 2.75
C ALA A 168 24.58 5.39 3.09
N LYS A 169 24.42 4.09 2.91
CA LYS A 169 25.47 3.08 3.02
C LYS A 169 25.98 2.77 1.62
N ASN A 170 27.26 2.44 1.50
CA ASN A 170 27.87 2.07 0.23
C ASN A 170 27.13 0.92 -0.46
N GLY A 171 26.96 1.04 -1.74
CA GLY A 171 26.42 0.04 -2.63
C GLY A 171 24.93 0.22 -2.91
N ASP A 172 24.61 1.02 -3.94
CA ASP A 172 23.26 1.12 -4.43
C ASP A 172 22.77 -0.22 -5.04
N LEU A 173 21.45 -0.45 -4.98
CA LEU A 173 20.88 -1.69 -5.49
C LEU A 173 20.74 -1.73 -7.01
N ILE A 174 20.79 -0.58 -7.67
CA ILE A 174 20.61 -0.48 -9.12
C ILE A 174 21.95 -0.37 -9.89
N SER A 175 23.08 -0.39 -9.17
CA SER A 175 24.44 -0.42 -9.76
C SER A 175 24.72 0.74 -10.72
N GLY A 176 24.22 1.94 -10.38
CA GLY A 176 24.40 3.15 -11.18
C GLY A 176 23.48 3.26 -12.41
N GLU A 177 22.54 2.31 -12.61
CA GLU A 177 21.55 2.49 -13.69
C GLU A 177 20.68 3.72 -13.44
N THR A 178 20.14 4.28 -14.53
CA THR A 178 19.29 5.48 -14.48
C THR A 178 18.05 5.25 -13.61
N LEU A 179 17.78 6.16 -12.68
CA LEU A 179 16.54 6.23 -11.90
C LEU A 179 15.76 7.48 -12.28
N ILE A 180 14.48 7.31 -12.60
CA ILE A 180 13.51 8.40 -12.75
C ILE A 180 12.50 8.29 -11.61
N VAL A 181 12.34 9.37 -10.84
CA VAL A 181 11.34 9.44 -9.78
C VAL A 181 10.16 10.28 -10.25
N LEU A 182 8.94 9.73 -10.16
CA LEU A 182 7.71 10.43 -10.51
C LEU A 182 6.99 10.87 -9.24
N ILE A 183 6.70 12.15 -9.15
CA ILE A 183 5.94 12.77 -8.06
C ILE A 183 4.80 13.63 -8.61
N ASN A 184 3.83 13.97 -7.75
CA ASN A 184 2.79 14.96 -8.04
C ASN A 184 2.32 15.64 -6.73
N ASN A 185 1.31 16.49 -6.80
CA ASN A 185 0.76 17.21 -5.62
C ASN A 185 0.20 16.27 -4.53
N GLY A 186 -0.03 15.01 -4.82
CA GLY A 186 -0.41 13.99 -3.83
C GLY A 186 0.76 13.26 -3.19
N SER A 187 1.99 13.59 -3.58
CA SER A 187 3.21 13.06 -2.96
C SER A 187 3.58 13.95 -1.77
N ALA A 188 3.75 13.34 -0.57
CA ALA A 188 4.02 14.10 0.65
C ALA A 188 4.91 13.34 1.63
N SER A 189 5.54 14.05 2.58
CA SER A 189 6.27 13.49 3.72
C SER A 189 7.38 12.51 3.28
N ALA A 190 7.29 11.21 3.59
CA ALA A 190 8.28 10.20 3.21
C ALA A 190 8.55 10.14 1.70
N SER A 191 7.55 10.46 0.85
CA SER A 191 7.73 10.55 -0.60
C SER A 191 8.64 11.71 -1.00
N GLU A 192 8.55 12.85 -0.30
CA GLU A 192 9.41 14.02 -0.56
C GLU A 192 10.86 13.77 -0.12
N ILE A 193 11.08 12.91 0.89
CA ILE A 193 12.43 12.52 1.32
C ILE A 193 13.11 11.65 0.27
N VAL A 194 12.35 10.78 -0.40
CA VAL A 194 12.88 9.85 -1.42
C VAL A 194 13.08 10.53 -2.75
N ALA A 195 12.25 11.53 -3.10
CA ALA A 195 12.31 12.27 -4.35
C ALA A 195 13.46 13.30 -4.39
#